data_194bde4a388d0f6f8f2ca7059bdf77b5
#
_entry.id   194bde4a388d0f6f8f2ca7059bdf77b5
#
_cell.length_a   1.000
_cell.length_b   1.000
_cell.length_c   1.000
_cell.angle_alpha   90.00
_cell.angle_beta   90.00
_cell.angle_gamma   90.00
#
_symmetry.space_group_name_H-M   'P 1'
#
loop_
_entity.id
_entity.type
_entity.pdbx_description
1 polymer ?
#
loop_
_entity_poly.entity_id
_entity_poly.type
_entity_poly.pdbx_seq_one_letter_code
_entity_poly.pdbx_strand_id
1 'polypeptide(L)'
;MARPFSRLISALALTWACSSSAPIAAQTPADDAANTAWQLDAMIHLQRMRAFQDKDTGAQPTPATIPQRAMDADPSGIISTYQPNGDTQTSSNAFFQSLGTNGRTCFTCHQTQAGWSVSAQSVQDRFNSSSGTDPIFRLVDGATCPSADVSTLQNKLQAYSLLLSKGLIRIGLPVPASTEFQVSVVSDPYNCNTNPATGLLSPTSGIVSIYRRPLPSTNLGFLSAIMWDGREPSLFSQSVDATLGHAQANASPSAAQQQQIVNFENGLFTAQRMDDAAKNLDADGATGGPVTLQAQLASFFIGINDPLGLNPTGAPFTPDIFNLFQAWSSLSGTGGVNKDRMAVARGETIFNSAQINITGVGGLNDVLGAQSIPGFCGTCHDTPNVGNHSVKAPLNIGIANAGPNSPPALDISGLPVFMLSCTSGPLTGQSFVVTDPGRALISGKCADIGKVKGPILRGLAARAPYFHNGSAATLLDVVEFYNQRFNLGFTDQQKSDLVAFLKTL
;
A
#
# COMPACT_ATOMS: atom_id res chain seq x y z
N MET A 1 -60.48 -10.57 23.05
CA MET A 1 -60.31 -10.89 24.48
C MET A 1 -58.89 -10.54 24.88
N ALA A 2 -58.75 -9.52 25.67
CA ALA A 2 -57.52 -8.97 26.18
C ALA A 2 -57.05 -9.72 27.43
N ARG A 3 -55.75 -9.85 27.65
CA ARG A 3 -55.12 -9.71 28.96
C ARG A 3 -53.60 -9.50 28.85
N PRO A 4 -53.04 -8.57 29.64
CA PRO A 4 -51.66 -8.21 29.62
C PRO A 4 -50.81 -8.97 30.65
N PHE A 5 -49.50 -9.08 30.45
CA PHE A 5 -48.56 -9.55 31.49
C PHE A 5 -47.67 -8.41 31.99
N SER A 6 -47.70 -8.31 33.29
CA SER A 6 -47.13 -7.32 34.16
C SER A 6 -45.62 -7.53 34.41
N ARG A 7 -44.98 -6.43 34.73
CA ARG A 7 -43.55 -6.28 35.10
C ARG A 7 -43.25 -6.94 36.47
N LEU A 8 -42.05 -7.50 36.61
CA LEU A 8 -41.38 -7.62 37.91
C LEU A 8 -39.94 -7.11 37.78
N ILE A 9 -39.66 -6.03 38.51
CA ILE A 9 -38.32 -5.47 38.77
C ILE A 9 -37.87 -6.09 40.09
N SER A 10 -36.73 -6.80 40.08
CA SER A 10 -36.04 -7.19 41.30
C SER A 10 -34.79 -6.37 41.47
N ALA A 11 -34.76 -5.53 42.49
CA ALA A 11 -33.60 -4.79 42.95
C ALA A 11 -32.69 -5.73 43.77
N LEU A 12 -31.41 -5.86 43.36
CA LEU A 12 -30.37 -6.45 44.19
C LEU A 12 -29.56 -5.29 44.80
N ALA A 13 -29.58 -5.22 46.12
CA ALA A 13 -28.69 -4.35 46.90
C ALA A 13 -27.33 -5.01 47.03
N LEU A 14 -26.28 -4.36 46.57
CA LEU A 14 -24.88 -4.75 46.82
C LEU A 14 -24.37 -3.99 48.05
N THR A 15 -24.02 -4.76 49.08
CA THR A 15 -23.32 -4.30 50.29
C THR A 15 -21.85 -4.04 49.97
N TRP A 16 -21.40 -2.82 50.29
CA TRP A 16 -19.98 -2.43 50.23
C TRP A 16 -19.21 -3.05 51.39
N ALA A 17 -18.18 -3.85 51.08
CA ALA A 17 -17.15 -4.20 52.02
C ALA A 17 -15.92 -3.29 51.80
N CYS A 18 -15.56 -2.49 52.79
CA CYS A 18 -14.31 -1.73 52.86
C CYS A 18 -13.14 -2.70 52.93
N SER A 19 -12.26 -2.71 51.94
CA SER A 19 -10.93 -3.30 52.04
C SER A 19 -9.87 -2.20 51.83
N SER A 20 -8.88 -2.24 52.73
CA SER A 20 -7.77 -1.33 52.94
C SER A 20 -7.03 -0.86 51.70
N SER A 21 -6.90 0.46 51.57
CA SER A 21 -6.10 1.16 50.55
C SER A 21 -4.60 0.94 50.76
N ALA A 22 -3.93 0.33 49.77
CA ALA A 22 -2.48 0.48 49.63
C ALA A 22 -2.16 1.90 49.12
N PRO A 23 -1.03 2.50 49.51
CA PRO A 23 -0.67 3.86 49.09
C PRO A 23 -0.47 3.90 47.56
N ILE A 24 -1.20 4.78 46.89
CA ILE A 24 -0.99 5.12 45.49
C ILE A 24 0.40 5.78 45.39
N ALA A 25 1.30 5.18 44.60
CA ALA A 25 2.58 5.81 44.28
C ALA A 25 2.31 7.16 43.59
N ALA A 26 3.01 8.20 44.03
CA ALA A 26 2.87 9.53 43.45
C ALA A 26 3.31 9.49 41.97
N GLN A 27 2.42 9.92 41.08
CA GLN A 27 2.71 10.06 39.65
C GLN A 27 3.80 11.12 39.43
N THR A 28 4.73 10.87 38.54
CA THR A 28 5.77 11.83 38.19
C THR A 28 5.28 12.85 37.18
N PRO A 29 5.86 14.05 37.06
CA PRO A 29 5.49 15.05 36.06
C PRO A 29 5.62 14.53 34.60
N ALA A 30 6.46 13.52 34.35
CA ALA A 30 6.59 12.85 33.06
C ALA A 30 5.37 11.96 32.74
N ASP A 31 4.81 11.29 33.76
CA ASP A 31 3.60 10.48 33.60
C ASP A 31 2.38 11.35 33.33
N ASP A 32 2.31 12.54 33.91
CA ASP A 32 1.22 13.50 33.67
C ASP A 32 1.31 14.11 32.26
N ALA A 33 2.49 14.41 31.76
CA ALA A 33 2.69 14.91 30.39
C ALA A 33 2.35 13.83 29.33
N ALA A 34 2.76 12.60 29.55
CA ALA A 34 2.42 11.46 28.68
C ALA A 34 0.92 11.17 28.70
N ASN A 35 0.28 11.24 29.87
CA ASN A 35 -1.16 11.04 30.03
C ASN A 35 -1.97 12.18 29.38
N THR A 36 -1.49 13.42 29.45
CA THR A 36 -2.11 14.58 28.79
C THR A 36 -2.00 14.50 27.28
N ALA A 37 -0.85 14.08 26.75
CA ALA A 37 -0.65 13.84 25.31
C ALA A 37 -1.57 12.71 24.80
N TRP A 38 -1.70 11.62 25.56
CA TRP A 38 -2.60 10.52 25.23
C TRP A 38 -4.06 10.95 25.23
N GLN A 39 -4.50 11.75 26.21
CA GLN A 39 -5.89 12.27 26.27
C GLN A 39 -6.19 13.19 25.10
N LEU A 40 -5.24 14.03 24.69
CA LEU A 40 -5.37 14.90 23.52
C LEU A 40 -5.45 14.09 22.23
N ASP A 41 -4.62 13.08 22.06
CA ASP A 41 -4.64 12.18 20.89
C ASP A 41 -5.92 11.36 20.84
N ALA A 42 -6.41 10.85 21.98
CA ALA A 42 -7.69 10.15 22.09
C ALA A 42 -8.89 11.07 21.78
N MET A 43 -8.86 12.33 22.22
CA MET A 43 -9.90 13.31 21.91
C MET A 43 -9.89 13.67 20.41
N ILE A 44 -8.73 13.85 19.80
CA ILE A 44 -8.58 14.08 18.35
C ILE A 44 -9.11 12.89 17.57
N HIS A 45 -8.80 11.66 18.00
CA HIS A 45 -9.32 10.43 17.42
C HIS A 45 -10.85 10.37 17.51
N LEU A 46 -11.44 10.62 18.69
CA LEU A 46 -12.88 10.64 18.89
C LEU A 46 -13.60 11.77 18.12
N GLN A 47 -13.00 12.95 18.02
CA GLN A 47 -13.55 14.04 17.23
C GLN A 47 -13.54 13.71 15.72
N ARG A 48 -12.51 13.02 15.26
CA ARG A 48 -12.42 12.58 13.85
C ARG A 48 -13.35 11.42 13.55
N MET A 49 -13.52 10.46 14.47
CA MET A 49 -14.55 9.41 14.37
C MET A 49 -15.96 10.01 14.28
N ARG A 50 -16.25 11.06 15.04
CA ARG A 50 -17.54 11.80 14.94
C ARG A 50 -17.66 12.57 13.63
N ALA A 51 -16.58 13.18 13.14
CA ALA A 51 -16.56 13.83 11.83
C ALA A 51 -16.73 12.86 10.64
N PHE A 52 -16.38 11.59 10.83
CA PHE A 52 -16.68 10.52 9.86
C PHE A 52 -18.17 10.12 9.86
N GLN A 53 -18.84 10.22 11.01
CA GLN A 53 -20.26 9.88 11.13
C GLN A 53 -21.21 11.00 10.67
N ASP A 54 -20.75 12.26 10.63
CA ASP A 54 -21.57 13.44 10.28
C ASP A 54 -21.49 13.86 8.80
N LYS A 55 -20.85 13.07 7.91
CA LYS A 55 -20.70 13.45 6.50
C LYS A 55 -21.79 12.88 5.60
N ASP A 56 -22.80 13.66 5.44
CA ASP A 56 -23.89 13.49 4.47
C ASP A 56 -23.65 14.37 3.21
N THR A 57 -22.46 14.31 2.60
CA THR A 57 -22.24 14.91 1.27
C THR A 57 -21.08 14.24 0.55
N GLY A 58 -21.31 13.87 -0.71
CA GLY A 58 -20.34 13.22 -1.63
C GLY A 58 -18.99 13.91 -1.72
N ALA A 59 -18.06 13.44 -2.53
CA ALA A 59 -16.63 13.77 -2.69
C ALA A 59 -15.97 14.42 -1.45
N GLN A 60 -14.97 13.77 -0.86
CA GLN A 60 -14.20 14.36 0.24
C GLN A 60 -13.68 15.74 -0.19
N PRO A 61 -14.11 16.86 0.45
CA PRO A 61 -13.65 18.17 0.05
C PRO A 61 -12.14 18.25 0.24
N THR A 62 -11.45 18.80 -0.74
CA THR A 62 -10.03 19.12 -0.58
C THR A 62 -9.88 20.09 0.60
N PRO A 63 -9.12 19.75 1.66
CA PRO A 63 -8.92 20.67 2.78
C PRO A 63 -8.20 21.94 2.27
N ALA A 64 -8.49 23.09 2.86
CA ALA A 64 -7.84 24.35 2.47
C ALA A 64 -6.31 24.31 2.68
N THR A 65 -5.88 23.55 3.68
CA THR A 65 -4.47 23.42 4.06
C THR A 65 -4.17 21.95 4.42
N ILE A 66 -3.06 21.43 3.95
CA ILE A 66 -2.46 20.23 4.51
C ILE A 66 -1.45 20.70 5.58
N PRO A 67 -1.68 20.42 6.85
CA PRO A 67 -0.80 20.91 7.92
C PRO A 67 0.57 20.22 7.87
N GLN A 68 1.58 20.88 8.44
CA GLN A 68 2.94 20.34 8.56
C GLN A 68 2.95 18.93 9.19
N ARG A 69 2.04 18.67 10.12
CA ARG A 69 1.82 17.37 10.75
C ARG A 69 0.35 17.00 10.62
N ALA A 70 0.01 16.35 9.51
CA ALA A 70 -1.33 15.79 9.34
C ALA A 70 -1.45 14.46 10.07
N MET A 71 -2.61 14.22 10.69
CA MET A 71 -2.93 12.96 11.36
C MET A 71 -4.32 12.51 10.93
N ASP A 72 -4.43 11.27 10.53
CA ASP A 72 -5.67 10.66 10.10
C ASP A 72 -5.88 9.32 10.81
N ALA A 73 -7.12 9.01 11.15
CA ALA A 73 -7.46 7.69 11.67
C ALA A 73 -7.34 6.65 10.55
N ASP A 74 -6.82 5.48 10.88
CA ASP A 74 -6.76 4.30 10.03
C ASP A 74 -7.24 3.04 10.79
N PRO A 75 -7.39 1.88 10.14
CA PRO A 75 -7.91 0.67 10.80
C PRO A 75 -7.06 0.12 11.97
N SER A 76 -5.86 0.63 12.18
CA SER A 76 -4.94 0.17 13.24
C SER A 76 -4.56 1.27 14.23
N GLY A 77 -5.07 2.50 14.05
CA GLY A 77 -4.78 3.61 14.93
C GLY A 77 -4.72 4.96 14.22
N ILE A 78 -3.54 5.55 14.11
CA ILE A 78 -3.32 6.86 13.49
C ILE A 78 -2.12 6.80 12.54
N ILE A 79 -2.38 7.08 11.26
CA ILE A 79 -1.34 7.40 10.30
C ILE A 79 -1.03 8.89 10.33
N SER A 80 0.21 9.26 10.17
CA SER A 80 0.61 10.67 10.17
C SER A 80 1.52 10.99 8.98
N THR A 81 1.33 12.19 8.43
CA THR A 81 2.20 12.77 7.42
C THR A 81 2.95 13.97 8.00
N TYR A 82 4.25 14.03 7.77
CA TYR A 82 5.12 15.14 8.11
C TYR A 82 5.65 15.85 6.86
N GLN A 83 5.57 17.17 6.84
CA GLN A 83 6.09 18.05 5.81
C GLN A 83 7.16 18.95 6.42
N PRO A 84 8.47 18.76 6.15
CA PRO A 84 9.54 19.58 6.76
C PRO A 84 9.46 21.05 6.38
N ASN A 85 8.86 21.36 5.22
CA ASN A 85 8.75 22.73 4.68
C ASN A 85 7.53 23.52 5.23
N GLY A 86 6.77 22.95 6.18
CA GLY A 86 5.59 23.60 6.76
C GLY A 86 4.28 23.21 6.07
N ASP A 87 3.24 23.97 6.34
CA ASP A 87 1.90 23.75 5.81
C ASP A 87 1.83 23.98 4.29
N THR A 88 1.03 23.18 3.61
CA THR A 88 0.74 23.36 2.17
C THR A 88 -0.65 23.96 1.97
N GLN A 89 -0.72 25.13 1.30
CA GLN A 89 -1.98 25.72 0.86
C GLN A 89 -2.44 25.03 -0.43
N THR A 90 -3.58 24.34 -0.37
CA THR A 90 -4.04 23.51 -1.50
C THR A 90 -4.53 24.31 -2.69
N SER A 91 -5.08 25.52 -2.45
CA SER A 91 -5.55 26.41 -3.51
C SER A 91 -4.45 26.92 -4.44
N SER A 92 -3.18 26.90 -4.00
CA SER A 92 -2.03 27.38 -4.78
C SER A 92 -1.10 26.27 -5.24
N ASN A 93 -1.44 24.98 -5.01
CA ASN A 93 -0.59 23.86 -5.38
C ASN A 93 -1.28 23.00 -6.46
N ALA A 94 -0.60 22.77 -7.55
CA ALA A 94 -1.11 22.05 -8.72
C ALA A 94 -1.56 20.61 -8.43
N PHE A 95 -1.02 19.93 -7.40
CA PHE A 95 -1.45 18.61 -6.97
C PHE A 95 -2.94 18.57 -6.58
N PHE A 96 -3.49 19.67 -6.10
CA PHE A 96 -4.88 19.81 -5.67
C PHE A 96 -5.78 20.48 -6.69
N GLN A 97 -5.26 20.87 -7.85
CA GLN A 97 -6.01 21.55 -8.90
C GLN A 97 -6.45 20.56 -9.98
N SER A 98 -7.63 20.79 -10.55
CA SER A 98 -8.08 20.05 -11.73
C SER A 98 -7.34 20.56 -12.96
N LEU A 99 -6.31 19.85 -13.37
CA LEU A 99 -5.48 20.16 -14.53
C LEU A 99 -6.03 19.59 -15.84
N GLY A 100 -7.03 18.72 -15.76
CA GLY A 100 -7.63 18.04 -16.89
C GLY A 100 -9.11 18.38 -17.10
N THR A 101 -9.79 17.57 -17.92
CA THR A 101 -11.17 17.81 -18.36
C THR A 101 -12.21 17.04 -17.54
N ASN A 102 -11.82 16.06 -16.72
CA ASN A 102 -12.73 15.17 -16.04
C ASN A 102 -13.00 15.50 -14.56
N GLY A 103 -12.51 16.65 -14.09
CA GLY A 103 -12.72 17.16 -12.73
C GLY A 103 -11.84 16.51 -11.66
N ARG A 104 -10.88 15.63 -12.03
CA ARG A 104 -9.93 15.03 -11.10
C ARG A 104 -8.76 15.94 -10.79
N THR A 105 -8.28 15.82 -9.55
CA THR A 105 -6.99 16.30 -9.09
C THR A 105 -6.14 15.09 -8.70
N CYS A 106 -4.84 15.24 -8.43
CA CYS A 106 -4.03 14.14 -7.87
C CYS A 106 -4.62 13.71 -6.51
N PHE A 107 -5.09 14.66 -5.70
CA PHE A 107 -5.73 14.41 -4.41
C PHE A 107 -7.04 13.59 -4.54
N THR A 108 -7.66 13.49 -5.71
CA THR A 108 -8.83 12.62 -5.92
C THR A 108 -8.54 11.16 -5.54
N CYS A 109 -7.33 10.67 -5.84
CA CYS A 109 -6.91 9.30 -5.53
C CYS A 109 -5.88 9.23 -4.40
N HIS A 110 -5.08 10.28 -4.18
CA HIS A 110 -4.00 10.28 -3.21
C HIS A 110 -4.46 10.96 -1.90
N GLN A 111 -5.19 10.19 -1.06
CA GLN A 111 -5.83 10.67 0.16
C GLN A 111 -4.95 10.44 1.40
N THR A 112 -4.90 11.41 2.30
CA THR A 112 -4.06 11.37 3.52
C THR A 112 -4.38 10.16 4.40
N GLN A 113 -5.67 9.89 4.64
CA GLN A 113 -6.13 8.78 5.47
C GLN A 113 -5.86 7.39 4.87
N ALA A 114 -5.53 7.32 3.58
CA ALA A 114 -5.10 6.09 2.90
C ALA A 114 -3.59 6.09 2.63
N GLY A 115 -2.80 6.83 3.42
CA GLY A 115 -1.35 6.95 3.24
C GLY A 115 -0.97 7.50 1.87
N TRP A 116 -1.68 8.53 1.40
CA TRP A 116 -1.51 9.15 0.06
C TRP A 116 -1.70 8.16 -1.08
N SER A 117 -2.66 7.26 -0.93
CA SER A 117 -3.11 6.29 -1.92
C SER A 117 -4.64 6.16 -1.85
N VAL A 118 -5.17 4.98 -2.22
CA VAL A 118 -6.59 4.62 -2.16
C VAL A 118 -6.76 3.39 -1.28
N SER A 119 -7.76 3.36 -0.41
CA SER A 119 -8.23 2.13 0.23
C SER A 119 -9.59 1.73 -0.34
N ALA A 120 -9.88 0.42 -0.38
CA ALA A 120 -11.18 -0.06 -0.85
C ALA A 120 -12.32 0.50 0.01
N GLN A 121 -12.11 0.61 1.33
CA GLN A 121 -13.11 1.17 2.26
C GLN A 121 -13.44 2.63 1.92
N SER A 122 -12.42 3.49 1.73
CA SER A 122 -12.65 4.90 1.41
C SER A 122 -13.37 5.09 0.07
N VAL A 123 -13.14 4.20 -0.90
CA VAL A 123 -13.84 4.22 -2.19
C VAL A 123 -15.31 3.82 -2.01
N GLN A 124 -15.59 2.79 -1.19
CA GLN A 124 -16.98 2.39 -0.88
C GLN A 124 -17.75 3.52 -0.20
N ASP A 125 -17.15 4.19 0.77
CA ASP A 125 -17.76 5.34 1.46
C ASP A 125 -18.09 6.48 0.48
N ARG A 126 -17.16 6.77 -0.45
CA ARG A 126 -17.37 7.77 -1.51
C ARG A 126 -18.44 7.33 -2.53
N PHE A 127 -18.50 6.04 -2.85
CA PHE A 127 -19.56 5.52 -3.72
C PHE A 127 -20.94 5.68 -3.07
N ASN A 128 -21.06 5.28 -1.81
CA ASN A 128 -22.31 5.33 -1.06
C ASN A 128 -22.82 6.79 -0.90
N SER A 129 -21.92 7.73 -0.57
CA SER A 129 -22.27 9.14 -0.40
C SER A 129 -22.59 9.87 -1.70
N SER A 130 -21.97 9.47 -2.83
CA SER A 130 -22.13 10.15 -4.12
C SER A 130 -22.98 9.37 -5.14
N SER A 131 -23.45 8.16 -4.81
CA SER A 131 -24.08 7.25 -5.78
C SER A 131 -23.22 7.04 -7.03
N GLY A 132 -21.90 6.99 -6.85
CA GLY A 132 -20.92 6.80 -7.91
C GLY A 132 -20.75 7.99 -8.85
N THR A 133 -20.97 9.22 -8.38
CA THR A 133 -20.73 10.46 -9.14
C THR A 133 -19.44 11.18 -8.75
N ASP A 134 -18.81 10.80 -7.63
CA ASP A 134 -17.51 11.32 -7.22
C ASP A 134 -16.48 11.21 -8.35
N PRO A 135 -15.57 12.19 -8.52
CA PRO A 135 -14.56 12.20 -9.57
C PRO A 135 -13.67 10.95 -9.66
N ILE A 136 -13.54 10.15 -8.59
CA ILE A 136 -12.81 8.89 -8.64
C ILE A 136 -13.48 7.87 -9.60
N PHE A 137 -14.82 7.96 -9.75
CA PHE A 137 -15.60 7.08 -10.60
C PHE A 137 -15.65 7.63 -12.04
N ARG A 138 -14.55 7.49 -12.77
CA ARG A 138 -14.44 7.82 -14.19
C ARG A 138 -14.16 6.57 -15.01
N LEU A 139 -14.71 6.51 -16.22
CA LEU A 139 -14.58 5.36 -17.11
C LEU A 139 -13.14 5.11 -17.55
N VAL A 140 -12.30 6.15 -17.61
CA VAL A 140 -10.92 6.05 -18.10
C VAL A 140 -10.11 4.99 -17.37
N ASP A 141 -10.25 4.93 -16.06
CA ASP A 141 -9.44 4.05 -15.19
C ASP A 141 -10.14 3.57 -13.91
N GLY A 142 -11.17 4.28 -13.43
CA GLY A 142 -11.97 3.84 -12.29
C GLY A 142 -12.85 2.64 -12.61
N ALA A 143 -13.31 2.55 -13.86
CA ALA A 143 -14.11 1.43 -14.33
C ALA A 143 -13.25 0.24 -14.78
N THR A 144 -13.86 -0.94 -14.77
CA THR A 144 -13.26 -2.17 -15.30
C THR A 144 -13.04 -2.13 -16.81
N CYS A 145 -13.78 -1.27 -17.53
CA CYS A 145 -13.53 -0.99 -18.94
C CYS A 145 -14.02 0.43 -19.28
N PRO A 146 -13.34 1.18 -20.17
CA PRO A 146 -13.81 2.48 -20.62
C PRO A 146 -15.18 2.47 -21.32
N SER A 147 -15.60 1.31 -21.85
CA SER A 147 -16.89 1.09 -22.46
C SER A 147 -17.97 0.55 -21.51
N ALA A 148 -17.66 0.44 -20.21
CA ALA A 148 -18.62 -0.08 -19.24
C ALA A 148 -19.86 0.82 -19.14
N ASP A 149 -21.03 0.19 -19.03
CA ASP A 149 -22.28 0.91 -18.81
C ASP A 149 -22.35 1.44 -17.37
N VAL A 150 -22.64 2.72 -17.22
CA VAL A 150 -22.80 3.43 -15.93
C VAL A 150 -24.15 4.16 -15.85
N SER A 151 -25.12 3.78 -16.66
CA SER A 151 -26.42 4.45 -16.77
C SER A 151 -27.31 4.28 -15.54
N THR A 152 -27.15 3.18 -14.81
CA THR A 152 -27.87 2.87 -13.57
C THR A 152 -26.93 2.68 -12.40
N LEU A 153 -27.45 2.75 -11.17
CA LEU A 153 -26.65 2.48 -9.96
C LEU A 153 -26.09 1.04 -9.99
N GLN A 154 -26.88 0.08 -10.42
CA GLN A 154 -26.44 -1.32 -10.52
C GLN A 154 -25.30 -1.47 -11.55
N ASN A 155 -25.41 -0.81 -12.69
CA ASN A 155 -24.36 -0.82 -13.70
C ASN A 155 -23.08 -0.14 -13.21
N LYS A 156 -23.20 0.96 -12.43
CA LYS A 156 -22.06 1.60 -11.78
C LYS A 156 -21.36 0.65 -10.79
N LEU A 157 -22.11 -0.10 -9.97
CA LEU A 157 -21.55 -1.09 -9.05
C LEU A 157 -20.75 -2.15 -9.80
N GLN A 158 -21.21 -2.60 -10.95
CA GLN A 158 -20.50 -3.55 -11.80
C GLN A 158 -19.27 -2.91 -12.46
N ALA A 159 -19.45 -1.73 -13.05
CA ALA A 159 -18.39 -1.01 -13.75
C ALA A 159 -17.21 -0.67 -12.80
N TYR A 160 -17.49 -0.32 -11.55
CA TYR A 160 -16.48 0.06 -10.57
C TYR A 160 -16.12 -1.06 -9.58
N SER A 161 -16.49 -2.31 -9.87
CA SER A 161 -16.38 -3.43 -8.93
C SER A 161 -14.97 -3.67 -8.41
N LEU A 162 -13.93 -3.60 -9.25
CA LEU A 162 -12.53 -3.76 -8.82
C LEU A 162 -12.03 -2.59 -7.99
N LEU A 163 -12.44 -1.37 -8.32
CA LEU A 163 -12.12 -0.19 -7.52
C LEU A 163 -12.80 -0.26 -6.14
N LEU A 164 -14.04 -0.70 -6.09
CA LEU A 164 -14.82 -0.85 -4.84
C LEU A 164 -14.32 -2.00 -3.96
N SER A 165 -13.96 -3.15 -4.54
CA SER A 165 -13.59 -4.33 -3.77
C SER A 165 -12.10 -4.39 -3.41
N LYS A 166 -11.23 -3.96 -4.31
CA LYS A 166 -9.77 -4.11 -4.18
C LYS A 166 -9.00 -2.78 -4.30
N GLY A 167 -9.69 -1.64 -4.46
CA GLY A 167 -9.05 -0.33 -4.67
C GLY A 167 -8.17 -0.31 -5.91
N LEU A 168 -8.54 -1.05 -6.96
CA LEU A 168 -7.77 -1.16 -8.18
C LEU A 168 -8.27 -0.16 -9.23
N ILE A 169 -7.33 0.44 -9.94
CA ILE A 169 -7.60 1.20 -11.15
C ILE A 169 -7.14 0.42 -12.38
N ARG A 170 -7.81 0.65 -13.50
CA ARG A 170 -7.41 0.11 -14.78
C ARG A 170 -6.19 0.85 -15.32
N ILE A 171 -5.18 0.11 -15.73
CA ILE A 171 -4.02 0.62 -16.46
C ILE A 171 -4.05 0.02 -17.85
N GLY A 172 -4.25 0.85 -18.87
CA GLY A 172 -4.18 0.45 -20.27
C GLY A 172 -2.78 0.63 -20.81
N LEU A 173 -2.07 -0.45 -21.12
CA LEU A 173 -0.72 -0.39 -21.72
C LEU A 173 -0.73 -1.04 -23.09
N PRO A 174 -0.11 -0.42 -24.10
CA PRO A 174 0.07 -1.07 -25.38
C PRO A 174 1.05 -2.26 -25.25
N VAL A 175 0.79 -3.31 -25.99
CA VAL A 175 1.80 -4.36 -26.21
C VAL A 175 2.94 -3.72 -27.02
N PRO A 176 4.21 -3.82 -26.58
CA PRO A 176 5.33 -3.25 -27.33
C PRO A 176 5.37 -3.74 -28.77
N ALA A 177 5.79 -2.90 -29.71
CA ALA A 177 5.85 -3.23 -31.13
C ALA A 177 6.85 -4.39 -31.44
N SER A 178 7.86 -4.56 -30.57
CA SER A 178 8.80 -5.68 -30.64
C SER A 178 8.75 -6.44 -29.33
N THR A 179 8.29 -7.70 -29.38
CA THR A 179 8.19 -8.57 -28.21
C THR A 179 8.81 -9.93 -28.47
N GLU A 180 9.34 -10.53 -27.39
CA GLU A 180 9.76 -11.93 -27.36
C GLU A 180 8.58 -12.89 -27.18
N PHE A 181 7.34 -12.38 -27.00
CA PHE A 181 6.14 -13.16 -26.66
C PHE A 181 4.92 -12.73 -27.47
N GLN A 182 3.97 -13.64 -27.53
CA GLN A 182 2.59 -13.35 -27.93
C GLN A 182 1.69 -13.35 -26.68
N VAL A 183 0.73 -12.42 -26.63
CA VAL A 183 -0.26 -12.33 -25.56
C VAL A 183 -1.56 -12.94 -26.04
N SER A 184 -2.15 -13.82 -25.24
CA SER A 184 -3.53 -14.30 -25.42
C SER A 184 -4.32 -14.12 -24.14
N VAL A 185 -5.62 -13.89 -24.25
CA VAL A 185 -6.54 -13.74 -23.12
C VAL A 185 -7.08 -15.11 -22.75
N VAL A 186 -6.81 -15.56 -21.52
CA VAL A 186 -7.35 -16.81 -20.97
C VAL A 186 -8.71 -16.57 -20.32
N SER A 187 -8.83 -15.47 -19.57
CA SER A 187 -10.08 -15.04 -18.93
C SER A 187 -10.15 -13.53 -18.90
N ASP A 188 -11.29 -12.98 -19.27
CA ASP A 188 -11.55 -11.53 -19.19
C ASP A 188 -12.98 -11.30 -18.71
N PRO A 189 -13.18 -11.16 -17.40
CA PRO A 189 -14.53 -10.99 -16.82
C PRO A 189 -15.29 -9.76 -17.33
N TYR A 190 -14.58 -8.81 -17.93
CA TYR A 190 -15.12 -7.49 -18.33
C TYR A 190 -15.17 -7.28 -19.85
N ASN A 191 -14.71 -8.23 -20.63
CA ASN A 191 -14.59 -8.12 -22.09
C ASN A 191 -13.81 -6.88 -22.54
N CYS A 192 -12.83 -6.43 -21.75
CA CYS A 192 -12.04 -5.23 -22.02
C CYS A 192 -10.75 -5.53 -22.81
N ASN A 193 -10.30 -6.78 -22.81
CA ASN A 193 -9.09 -7.26 -23.45
C ASN A 193 -9.38 -8.09 -24.72
N THR A 194 -10.63 -8.44 -24.97
CA THR A 194 -11.04 -9.21 -26.13
C THR A 194 -11.46 -8.29 -27.28
N ASN A 195 -11.00 -8.58 -28.49
CA ASN A 195 -11.48 -7.93 -29.67
C ASN A 195 -12.76 -8.68 -30.15
N PRO A 196 -13.94 -8.02 -30.22
CA PRO A 196 -15.18 -8.67 -30.63
C PRO A 196 -15.13 -9.31 -32.04
N ALA A 197 -14.27 -8.79 -32.91
CA ALA A 197 -14.15 -9.29 -34.30
C ALA A 197 -13.15 -10.46 -34.43
N THR A 198 -12.10 -10.50 -33.59
CA THR A 198 -11.01 -11.49 -33.69
C THR A 198 -10.90 -12.42 -32.49
N GLY A 199 -11.58 -12.11 -31.37
CA GLY A 199 -11.52 -12.86 -30.12
C GLY A 199 -10.24 -12.65 -29.29
N LEU A 200 -9.19 -12.03 -29.86
CA LEU A 200 -7.89 -11.88 -29.24
C LEU A 200 -7.30 -10.49 -29.48
N LEU A 201 -6.55 -9.99 -28.54
CA LEU A 201 -5.69 -8.84 -28.75
C LEU A 201 -4.55 -9.20 -29.72
N SER A 202 -4.42 -8.42 -30.79
CA SER A 202 -3.21 -8.48 -31.61
C SER A 202 -2.03 -7.85 -30.86
N PRO A 203 -0.86 -8.52 -30.77
CA PRO A 203 0.33 -7.96 -30.15
C PRO A 203 0.78 -6.62 -30.75
N THR A 204 0.41 -6.35 -31.99
CA THR A 204 0.85 -5.16 -32.75
C THR A 204 -0.11 -3.97 -32.69
N SER A 205 -1.30 -4.10 -32.12
CA SER A 205 -2.31 -3.04 -32.11
C SER A 205 -3.15 -2.97 -30.84
N GLY A 206 -2.88 -3.80 -29.84
CA GLY A 206 -3.75 -3.96 -28.68
C GLY A 206 -3.27 -3.21 -27.44
N ILE A 207 -4.23 -2.61 -26.74
CA ILE A 207 -4.04 -2.13 -25.36
C ILE A 207 -4.45 -3.26 -24.42
N VAL A 208 -3.55 -3.70 -23.56
CA VAL A 208 -3.84 -4.63 -22.49
C VAL A 208 -4.37 -3.85 -21.29
N SER A 209 -5.56 -4.18 -20.82
CA SER A 209 -6.14 -3.64 -19.60
C SER A 209 -5.76 -4.53 -18.43
N ILE A 210 -4.89 -4.02 -17.57
CA ILE A 210 -4.47 -4.63 -16.31
C ILE A 210 -4.95 -3.76 -15.15
N TYR A 211 -5.01 -4.34 -13.93
CA TYR A 211 -5.59 -3.65 -12.79
C TYR A 211 -4.57 -3.60 -11.66
N ARG A 212 -4.26 -2.38 -11.21
CA ARG A 212 -3.22 -2.13 -10.22
C ARG A 212 -3.68 -1.19 -9.12
N ARG A 213 -3.14 -1.38 -7.96
CA ARG A 213 -3.27 -0.43 -6.84
C ARG A 213 -2.56 0.88 -7.19
N PRO A 214 -3.16 2.06 -6.98
CA PRO A 214 -2.42 3.31 -7.00
C PRO A 214 -1.28 3.28 -5.98
N LEU A 215 -0.08 3.65 -6.41
CA LEU A 215 1.07 3.79 -5.52
C LEU A 215 0.92 5.04 -4.66
N PRO A 216 1.42 5.05 -3.41
CA PRO A 216 1.42 6.25 -2.59
C PRO A 216 2.23 7.40 -3.20
N SER A 217 1.72 8.63 -3.10
CA SER A 217 2.44 9.88 -3.45
C SER A 217 3.20 10.44 -2.24
N THR A 218 3.81 9.58 -1.43
CA THR A 218 4.59 9.95 -0.24
C THR A 218 5.82 9.09 -0.13
N ASN A 219 6.81 9.53 0.63
CA ASN A 219 8.09 8.84 0.83
C ASN A 219 8.89 8.65 -0.48
N LEU A 220 8.62 9.48 -1.50
CA LEU A 220 9.13 9.25 -2.84
C LEU A 220 10.65 9.48 -2.97
N GLY A 221 11.24 10.24 -2.05
CA GLY A 221 12.68 10.42 -1.97
C GLY A 221 13.49 9.14 -1.75
N PHE A 222 12.82 8.05 -1.32
CA PHE A 222 13.44 6.72 -1.13
C PHE A 222 13.25 5.78 -2.32
N LEU A 223 12.64 6.22 -3.42
CA LEU A 223 12.37 5.34 -4.56
C LEU A 223 13.60 5.12 -5.43
N SER A 224 13.85 3.87 -5.79
CA SER A 224 14.78 3.46 -6.85
C SER A 224 14.08 3.30 -8.22
N ALA A 225 12.76 3.09 -8.22
CA ALA A 225 11.94 2.93 -9.43
C ALA A 225 10.55 3.53 -9.24
N ILE A 226 10.05 4.20 -10.27
CA ILE A 226 8.74 4.86 -10.29
C ILE A 226 7.77 4.00 -11.10
N MET A 227 6.50 3.91 -10.65
CA MET A 227 5.46 2.97 -11.09
C MET A 227 5.79 1.50 -10.78
N TRP A 228 4.77 0.62 -10.78
CA TRP A 228 4.94 -0.80 -10.45
C TRP A 228 5.91 -1.53 -11.40
N ASP A 229 5.91 -1.16 -12.67
CA ASP A 229 6.76 -1.73 -13.72
C ASP A 229 8.05 -0.92 -13.99
N GLY A 230 8.27 0.17 -13.24
CA GLY A 230 9.44 1.02 -13.37
C GLY A 230 9.52 1.75 -14.71
N ARG A 231 8.36 2.03 -15.37
CA ARG A 231 8.32 2.67 -16.68
C ARG A 231 8.70 4.15 -16.66
N GLU A 232 8.41 4.84 -15.56
CA GLU A 232 8.68 6.26 -15.47
C GLU A 232 10.15 6.53 -15.10
N PRO A 233 10.85 7.36 -15.87
CA PRO A 233 12.23 7.72 -15.58
C PRO A 233 12.37 8.75 -14.46
N SER A 234 11.32 9.54 -14.20
CA SER A 234 11.30 10.59 -13.17
C SER A 234 9.91 10.90 -12.68
N LEU A 235 9.79 11.59 -11.54
CA LEU A 235 8.51 12.11 -11.06
C LEU A 235 7.96 13.21 -11.97
N PHE A 236 8.83 13.94 -12.70
CA PHE A 236 8.41 14.93 -13.69
C PHE A 236 7.67 14.27 -14.85
N SER A 237 8.21 13.19 -15.43
CA SER A 237 7.53 12.45 -16.50
C SER A 237 6.25 11.79 -16.00
N GLN A 238 6.29 11.23 -14.78
CA GLN A 238 5.10 10.63 -14.15
C GLN A 238 3.98 11.65 -13.95
N SER A 239 4.29 12.89 -13.52
CA SER A 239 3.29 13.95 -13.36
C SER A 239 2.62 14.36 -14.68
N VAL A 240 3.36 14.30 -15.79
CA VAL A 240 2.81 14.51 -17.15
C VAL A 240 1.86 13.37 -17.51
N ASP A 241 2.32 12.13 -17.41
CA ASP A 241 1.53 10.96 -17.78
C ASP A 241 0.25 10.82 -16.92
N ALA A 242 0.36 11.12 -15.62
CA ALA A 242 -0.81 11.13 -14.74
C ALA A 242 -1.83 12.23 -15.11
N THR A 243 -1.34 13.41 -15.48
CA THR A 243 -2.21 14.54 -15.89
C THR A 243 -2.91 14.25 -17.22
N LEU A 244 -2.20 13.73 -18.20
CA LEU A 244 -2.78 13.38 -19.50
C LEU A 244 -3.70 12.15 -19.42
N GLY A 245 -3.29 11.11 -18.71
CA GLY A 245 -4.01 9.85 -18.59
C GLY A 245 -5.19 9.93 -17.61
N HIS A 246 -4.91 10.12 -16.32
CA HIS A 246 -5.92 10.04 -15.26
C HIS A 246 -6.83 11.25 -15.19
N ALA A 247 -6.29 12.47 -15.37
CA ALA A 247 -7.08 13.69 -15.38
C ALA A 247 -7.61 14.05 -16.78
N GLN A 248 -7.18 13.33 -17.82
CA GLN A 248 -7.59 13.54 -19.22
C GLN A 248 -7.36 14.98 -19.70
N ALA A 249 -6.17 15.53 -19.41
CA ALA A 249 -5.82 16.86 -19.86
C ALA A 249 -5.55 16.88 -21.36
N ASN A 250 -5.89 18.02 -22.00
CA ASN A 250 -5.64 18.24 -23.43
C ASN A 250 -4.18 18.66 -23.73
N ALA A 251 -3.42 19.01 -22.69
CA ALA A 251 -2.02 19.39 -22.79
C ALA A 251 -1.27 19.00 -21.49
N SER A 252 0.04 18.85 -21.61
CA SER A 252 0.92 18.61 -20.47
C SER A 252 0.83 19.77 -19.45
N PRO A 253 0.97 19.49 -18.15
CA PRO A 253 1.08 20.56 -17.17
C PRO A 253 2.31 21.42 -17.46
N SER A 254 2.24 22.72 -17.16
CA SER A 254 3.38 23.61 -17.31
C SER A 254 4.56 23.18 -16.42
N ALA A 255 5.78 23.60 -16.76
CA ALA A 255 6.96 23.29 -15.95
C ALA A 255 6.82 23.74 -14.48
N ALA A 256 6.15 24.87 -14.24
CA ALA A 256 5.86 25.36 -12.90
C ALA A 256 4.88 24.44 -12.15
N GLN A 257 3.84 23.93 -12.79
CA GLN A 257 2.89 22.98 -12.21
C GLN A 257 3.56 21.63 -11.92
N GLN A 258 4.37 21.11 -12.84
CA GLN A 258 5.17 19.90 -12.62
C GLN A 258 6.09 20.06 -11.39
N GLN A 259 6.80 21.21 -11.30
CA GLN A 259 7.68 21.47 -10.17
C GLN A 259 6.90 21.54 -8.84
N GLN A 260 5.70 22.15 -8.82
CA GLN A 260 4.84 22.20 -7.63
C GLN A 260 4.41 20.79 -7.20
N ILE A 261 3.99 19.93 -8.15
CA ILE A 261 3.59 18.54 -7.87
C ILE A 261 4.78 17.77 -7.29
N VAL A 262 5.91 17.77 -7.98
CA VAL A 262 7.11 17.01 -7.59
C VAL A 262 7.67 17.48 -6.25
N ASN A 263 7.71 18.80 -6.02
CA ASN A 263 8.16 19.34 -4.74
C ASN A 263 7.25 18.93 -3.59
N PHE A 264 5.93 18.96 -3.82
CA PHE A 264 4.96 18.53 -2.83
C PHE A 264 5.12 17.05 -2.49
N GLU A 265 5.14 16.17 -3.48
CA GLU A 265 5.27 14.73 -3.31
C GLU A 265 6.59 14.34 -2.60
N ASN A 266 7.72 14.95 -2.99
CA ASN A 266 9.02 14.72 -2.35
C ASN A 266 9.09 15.31 -0.94
N GLY A 267 8.21 16.26 -0.60
CA GLY A 267 8.11 16.85 0.73
C GLY A 267 7.22 16.07 1.69
N LEU A 268 6.60 14.95 1.27
CA LEU A 268 5.69 14.17 2.10
C LEU A 268 6.41 12.95 2.70
N PHE A 269 6.34 12.83 4.02
CA PHE A 269 6.83 11.66 4.76
C PHE A 269 5.69 11.09 5.60
N THR A 270 5.32 9.84 5.34
CA THR A 270 4.14 9.22 5.96
C THR A 270 4.50 7.87 6.57
N ALA A 271 4.08 7.67 7.80
CA ALA A 271 4.25 6.45 8.55
C ALA A 271 3.17 6.33 9.62
N GLN A 272 3.00 5.13 10.19
CA GLN A 272 2.16 4.95 11.36
C GLN A 272 2.72 5.74 12.53
N ARG A 273 1.87 6.47 13.25
CA ARG A 273 2.22 7.30 14.40
C ARG A 273 1.77 6.68 15.72
N MET A 274 0.61 6.00 15.70
CA MET A 274 0.05 5.33 16.84
C MET A 274 -0.62 4.03 16.36
N ASP A 275 -0.42 2.95 17.09
CA ASP A 275 -1.16 1.69 16.95
C ASP A 275 -2.14 1.56 18.11
N ASP A 276 -3.33 1.00 17.87
CA ASP A 276 -4.39 0.88 18.88
C ASP A 276 -3.99 0.01 20.08
N ALA A 277 -3.11 -0.97 19.88
CA ALA A 277 -2.62 -1.85 20.93
C ALA A 277 -1.31 -1.34 21.54
N ALA A 278 -0.29 -1.04 20.72
CA ALA A 278 1.03 -0.61 21.17
C ALA A 278 1.11 0.88 21.53
N LYS A 279 0.08 1.68 21.19
CA LYS A 279 -0.02 3.13 21.42
C LYS A 279 1.05 3.92 20.67
N ASN A 280 1.60 4.98 21.26
CA ASN A 280 2.58 5.85 20.59
C ASN A 280 3.82 5.08 20.15
N LEU A 281 4.16 5.18 18.86
CA LEU A 281 5.24 4.44 18.21
C LEU A 281 6.62 5.11 18.36
N ASP A 282 6.71 6.23 19.08
CA ASP A 282 7.94 6.92 19.47
C ASP A 282 8.14 6.96 20.99
N ALA A 283 7.39 6.14 21.76
CA ALA A 283 7.49 6.05 23.21
C ALA A 283 8.51 4.97 23.62
N ASP A 284 9.01 5.09 24.86
CA ASP A 284 9.87 4.10 25.54
C ASP A 284 11.06 3.65 24.67
N GLY A 285 11.72 4.62 24.04
CA GLY A 285 12.92 4.40 23.22
C GLY A 285 12.69 3.93 21.78
N ALA A 286 11.43 3.73 21.37
CA ALA A 286 11.10 3.47 19.97
C ALA A 286 11.26 4.74 19.11
N THR A 287 11.48 4.52 17.80
CA THR A 287 11.76 5.59 16.83
C THR A 287 10.82 5.55 15.62
N GLY A 288 9.57 5.11 15.83
CA GLY A 288 8.55 5.10 14.81
C GLY A 288 8.08 6.49 14.37
N GLY A 289 7.18 6.52 13.38
CA GLY A 289 6.55 7.74 12.90
C GLY A 289 7.27 8.45 11.76
N PRO A 290 6.63 9.51 11.19
CA PRO A 290 7.08 10.13 9.95
C PRO A 290 8.27 11.10 10.11
N VAL A 291 8.50 11.66 11.31
CA VAL A 291 9.60 12.62 11.55
C VAL A 291 10.95 11.89 11.50
N THR A 292 11.04 10.74 12.17
CA THR A 292 12.24 9.89 12.14
C THR A 292 12.46 9.28 10.76
N LEU A 293 11.38 8.93 10.05
CA LEU A 293 11.47 8.49 8.66
C LEU A 293 12.04 9.59 7.77
N GLN A 294 11.59 10.84 7.90
CA GLN A 294 12.15 11.97 7.13
C GLN A 294 13.66 12.14 7.38
N ALA A 295 14.11 11.97 8.62
CA ALA A 295 15.54 12.08 8.95
C ALA A 295 16.41 11.01 8.24
N GLN A 296 15.85 9.83 7.90
CA GLN A 296 16.57 8.80 7.13
C GLN A 296 16.95 9.24 5.72
N LEU A 297 16.23 10.22 5.15
CA LEU A 297 16.51 10.70 3.79
C LEU A 297 17.93 11.26 3.64
N ALA A 298 18.48 11.85 4.68
CA ALA A 298 19.84 12.41 4.68
C ALA A 298 20.93 11.34 4.45
N SER A 299 20.66 10.09 4.79
CA SER A 299 21.59 8.96 4.63
C SER A 299 21.23 8.05 3.46
N PHE A 300 20.08 8.28 2.81
CA PHE A 300 19.64 7.43 1.71
C PHE A 300 20.40 7.73 0.41
N PHE A 301 20.77 6.68 -0.29
CA PHE A 301 21.29 6.71 -1.68
C PHE A 301 20.93 5.40 -2.38
N ILE A 302 20.87 5.42 -3.71
CA ILE A 302 20.59 4.22 -4.50
C ILE A 302 21.68 3.17 -4.28
N GLY A 303 21.25 1.95 -3.96
CA GLY A 303 22.13 0.83 -3.64
C GLY A 303 22.56 0.76 -2.17
N ILE A 304 22.02 1.62 -1.29
CA ILE A 304 22.28 1.49 0.15
C ILE A 304 21.88 0.09 0.63
N ASN A 305 22.81 -0.57 1.32
CA ASN A 305 22.62 -1.90 1.89
C ASN A 305 22.24 -2.99 0.84
N ASP A 306 22.57 -2.81 -0.42
CA ASP A 306 22.24 -3.78 -1.47
C ASP A 306 22.95 -5.12 -1.22
N PRO A 307 22.21 -6.27 -1.20
CA PRO A 307 22.78 -7.59 -0.88
C PRO A 307 23.63 -8.17 -2.02
N LEU A 308 23.53 -7.62 -3.24
CA LEU A 308 24.26 -8.10 -4.42
C LEU A 308 25.58 -7.33 -4.65
N GLY A 309 25.95 -6.47 -3.72
CA GLY A 309 27.19 -5.70 -3.77
C GLY A 309 27.14 -4.46 -4.65
N LEU A 310 25.95 -3.98 -4.98
CA LEU A 310 25.75 -2.72 -5.71
C LEU A 310 25.79 -1.49 -4.78
N ASN A 311 26.14 -1.67 -3.50
CA ASN A 311 26.36 -0.55 -2.58
C ASN A 311 27.60 0.24 -3.02
N PRO A 312 27.45 1.51 -3.46
CA PRO A 312 28.56 2.29 -4.02
C PRO A 312 29.64 2.65 -2.99
N THR A 313 29.34 2.52 -1.68
CA THR A 313 30.34 2.73 -0.62
C THR A 313 31.17 1.48 -0.32
N GLY A 314 30.80 0.32 -0.87
CA GLY A 314 31.41 -0.97 -0.56
C GLY A 314 31.06 -1.52 0.82
N ALA A 315 30.12 -0.90 1.55
CA ALA A 315 29.68 -1.42 2.84
C ALA A 315 28.97 -2.77 2.64
N PRO A 316 29.22 -3.75 3.53
CA PRO A 316 28.58 -5.05 3.43
C PRO A 316 27.08 -4.96 3.72
N PHE A 317 26.30 -5.89 3.17
CA PHE A 317 24.88 -6.04 3.49
C PHE A 317 24.68 -6.41 4.95
N THR A 318 23.67 -5.79 5.59
CA THR A 318 23.14 -6.19 6.89
C THR A 318 21.68 -6.57 6.74
N PRO A 319 21.22 -7.69 7.32
CA PRO A 319 19.79 -8.04 7.35
C PRO A 319 18.98 -7.20 8.34
N ASP A 320 19.62 -6.42 9.21
CA ASP A 320 18.96 -5.54 10.18
C ASP A 320 18.41 -4.29 9.47
N ILE A 321 17.31 -4.48 8.76
CA ILE A 321 16.67 -3.43 7.96
C ILE A 321 15.93 -2.44 8.84
N PHE A 322 15.22 -2.94 9.85
CA PHE A 322 14.47 -2.11 10.79
C PHE A 322 15.09 -2.18 12.18
N ASN A 323 15.19 -1.02 12.83
CA ASN A 323 15.63 -0.87 14.22
C ASN A 323 14.73 0.11 14.98
N LEU A 324 13.45 0.17 14.61
CA LEU A 324 12.50 1.16 15.12
C LEU A 324 12.03 0.83 16.53
N PHE A 325 11.93 -0.47 16.87
CA PHE A 325 11.28 -0.96 18.08
C PHE A 325 12.17 -1.87 18.93
N GLN A 326 13.47 -1.93 18.67
CA GLN A 326 14.43 -2.75 19.44
C GLN A 326 14.37 -2.47 20.94
N ALA A 327 14.17 -1.20 21.36
CA ALA A 327 14.06 -0.81 22.76
C ALA A 327 12.91 -1.53 23.48
N TRP A 328 11.86 -1.89 22.77
CA TRP A 328 10.69 -2.57 23.33
C TRP A 328 10.93 -4.06 23.65
N SER A 329 12.01 -4.65 23.16
CA SER A 329 12.38 -6.03 23.47
C SER A 329 12.73 -6.23 24.96
N SER A 330 13.15 -5.18 25.65
CA SER A 330 13.54 -5.20 27.07
C SER A 330 12.44 -4.73 28.03
N LEU A 331 11.24 -4.41 27.55
CA LEU A 331 10.13 -4.01 28.39
C LEU A 331 9.70 -5.15 29.30
N SER A 332 9.27 -4.81 30.52
CA SER A 332 8.78 -5.75 31.50
C SER A 332 7.25 -5.71 31.60
N GLY A 333 6.67 -6.84 32.04
CA GLY A 333 5.23 -6.98 32.20
C GLY A 333 4.62 -7.93 31.14
N THR A 334 3.66 -8.74 31.56
CA THR A 334 3.00 -9.77 30.71
C THR A 334 1.65 -9.35 30.18
N GLY A 335 1.22 -8.09 30.41
CA GLY A 335 -0.09 -7.58 30.02
C GLY A 335 -0.07 -6.12 29.58
N GLY A 336 -1.22 -5.68 29.03
CA GLY A 336 -1.41 -4.30 28.59
C GLY A 336 -0.50 -3.90 27.43
N VAL A 337 -0.22 -2.61 27.33
CA VAL A 337 0.54 -1.99 26.22
C VAL A 337 1.95 -2.60 26.06
N ASN A 338 2.63 -2.96 27.14
CA ASN A 338 3.97 -3.54 27.06
C ASN A 338 3.96 -4.92 26.38
N LYS A 339 2.93 -5.73 26.59
CA LYS A 339 2.78 -7.01 25.88
C LYS A 339 2.71 -6.80 24.37
N ASP A 340 1.94 -5.80 23.95
CA ASP A 340 1.72 -5.51 22.52
C ASP A 340 2.98 -4.89 21.90
N ARG A 341 3.67 -4.01 22.60
CA ARG A 341 4.99 -3.47 22.20
C ARG A 341 6.05 -4.55 22.03
N MET A 342 6.11 -5.50 22.99
CA MET A 342 7.02 -6.65 22.85
C MET A 342 6.64 -7.54 21.65
N ALA A 343 5.36 -7.64 21.29
CA ALA A 343 4.94 -8.36 20.08
C ALA A 343 5.45 -7.65 18.80
N VAL A 344 5.37 -6.31 18.76
CA VAL A 344 5.96 -5.50 17.67
C VAL A 344 7.46 -5.72 17.57
N ALA A 345 8.21 -5.66 18.69
CA ALA A 345 9.65 -5.87 18.69
C ALA A 345 10.05 -7.28 18.25
N ARG A 346 9.27 -8.32 18.62
CA ARG A 346 9.49 -9.68 18.10
C ARG A 346 9.23 -9.78 16.61
N GLY A 347 8.18 -9.08 16.10
CA GLY A 347 7.87 -9.00 14.68
C GLY A 347 9.00 -8.33 13.89
N GLU A 348 9.57 -7.23 14.40
CA GLU A 348 10.76 -6.58 13.83
C GLU A 348 11.95 -7.54 13.78
N THR A 349 12.19 -8.28 14.86
CA THR A 349 13.25 -9.31 14.92
C THR A 349 13.02 -10.41 13.88
N ILE A 350 11.78 -10.89 13.71
CA ILE A 350 11.44 -11.90 12.70
C ILE A 350 11.72 -11.36 11.30
N PHE A 351 11.32 -10.13 11.00
CA PHE A 351 11.57 -9.51 9.70
C PHE A 351 13.06 -9.45 9.37
N ASN A 352 13.89 -9.07 10.32
CA ASN A 352 15.33 -8.93 10.14
C ASN A 352 16.07 -10.28 10.10
N SER A 353 15.64 -11.28 10.88
CA SER A 353 16.46 -12.47 11.14
C SER A 353 15.92 -13.77 10.54
N ALA A 354 14.65 -13.80 10.08
CA ALA A 354 14.10 -15.02 9.50
C ALA A 354 14.87 -15.42 8.23
N GLN A 355 15.49 -16.59 8.27
CA GLN A 355 16.22 -17.12 7.13
C GLN A 355 15.26 -17.62 6.05
N ILE A 356 15.53 -17.26 4.81
CA ILE A 356 14.73 -17.58 3.64
C ILE A 356 15.60 -18.30 2.61
N ASN A 357 15.12 -19.42 2.12
CA ASN A 357 15.66 -20.06 0.94
C ASN A 357 14.97 -19.46 -0.30
N ILE A 358 15.56 -18.44 -0.90
CA ILE A 358 14.99 -17.71 -2.03
C ILE A 358 15.17 -18.55 -3.30
N THR A 359 14.05 -19.04 -3.85
CA THR A 359 14.02 -19.90 -5.03
C THR A 359 13.05 -19.39 -6.07
N GLY A 360 13.37 -19.50 -7.35
CA GLY A 360 12.47 -19.21 -8.47
C GLY A 360 11.96 -17.77 -8.51
N VAL A 361 12.77 -16.80 -8.05
CA VAL A 361 12.48 -15.36 -8.14
C VAL A 361 13.06 -14.82 -9.43
N GLY A 362 12.18 -14.46 -10.37
CA GLY A 362 12.61 -13.86 -11.63
C GLY A 362 13.21 -12.46 -11.40
N GLY A 363 14.40 -12.22 -11.95
CA GLY A 363 15.19 -11.01 -11.71
C GLY A 363 16.24 -11.16 -10.60
N LEU A 364 16.22 -12.27 -9.87
CA LEU A 364 17.22 -12.58 -8.84
C LEU A 364 17.88 -13.93 -9.11
N ASN A 365 17.16 -15.05 -9.00
CA ASN A 365 17.70 -16.39 -9.19
C ASN A 365 18.23 -16.61 -10.61
N ASP A 366 17.51 -16.14 -11.63
CA ASP A 366 17.90 -16.20 -13.04
C ASP A 366 19.14 -15.34 -13.35
N VAL A 367 19.21 -14.12 -12.77
CA VAL A 367 20.33 -13.20 -12.97
C VAL A 367 21.62 -13.74 -12.32
N LEU A 368 21.51 -14.33 -11.14
CA LEU A 368 22.65 -14.91 -10.41
C LEU A 368 23.01 -16.34 -10.86
N GLY A 369 22.18 -16.97 -11.72
CA GLY A 369 22.35 -18.35 -12.12
C GLY A 369 22.25 -19.34 -10.95
N ALA A 370 21.56 -18.99 -9.87
CA ALA A 370 21.47 -19.75 -8.64
C ALA A 370 20.06 -20.27 -8.41
N GLN A 371 19.90 -21.59 -8.26
CA GLN A 371 18.61 -22.21 -8.00
C GLN A 371 18.03 -21.82 -6.62
N SER A 372 18.90 -21.62 -5.64
CA SER A 372 18.55 -21.23 -4.28
C SER A 372 19.58 -20.22 -3.75
N ILE A 373 19.08 -19.17 -3.10
CA ILE A 373 19.91 -18.10 -2.51
C ILE A 373 19.51 -18.00 -1.04
N PRO A 374 20.43 -18.26 -0.09
CA PRO A 374 20.18 -17.95 1.31
C PRO A 374 19.98 -16.44 1.49
N GLY A 375 18.92 -16.04 2.20
CA GLY A 375 18.60 -14.63 2.38
C GLY A 375 17.68 -14.38 3.54
N PHE A 376 17.13 -13.16 3.58
CA PHE A 376 16.23 -12.62 4.60
C PHE A 376 15.13 -11.80 3.91
N CYS A 377 14.14 -11.30 4.64
CA CYS A 377 13.21 -10.31 4.08
C CYS A 377 13.97 -9.09 3.53
N GLY A 378 15.03 -8.67 4.24
CA GLY A 378 15.93 -7.60 3.82
C GLY A 378 16.68 -7.84 2.52
N THR A 379 16.77 -9.07 1.99
CA THR A 379 17.38 -9.32 0.69
C THR A 379 16.62 -8.65 -0.48
N CYS A 380 15.31 -8.44 -0.31
CA CYS A 380 14.47 -7.74 -1.30
C CYS A 380 13.92 -6.40 -0.77
N HIS A 381 14.00 -6.18 0.56
CA HIS A 381 13.52 -4.99 1.26
C HIS A 381 14.69 -4.32 2.00
N ASP A 382 15.75 -3.99 1.29
CA ASP A 382 17.08 -3.68 1.79
C ASP A 382 17.30 -2.24 2.27
N THR A 383 16.39 -1.30 1.96
CA THR A 383 16.53 0.09 2.40
C THR A 383 16.25 0.24 3.91
N PRO A 384 17.24 0.67 4.72
CA PRO A 384 17.11 0.78 6.16
C PRO A 384 15.91 1.65 6.59
N ASN A 385 15.09 1.13 7.50
CA ASN A 385 13.89 1.76 8.07
C ASN A 385 12.82 2.23 7.06
N VAL A 386 12.94 1.81 5.80
CA VAL A 386 12.00 2.11 4.70
C VAL A 386 11.41 0.84 4.08
N GLY A 387 12.25 -0.17 3.85
CA GLY A 387 11.85 -1.49 3.42
C GLY A 387 11.47 -1.62 1.95
N ASN A 388 11.89 -0.70 1.07
CA ASN A 388 11.84 -0.91 -0.39
C ASN A 388 13.15 -1.53 -0.88
N HIS A 389 13.19 -1.87 -2.17
CA HIS A 389 14.42 -2.28 -2.81
C HIS A 389 15.26 -1.06 -3.19
N SER A 390 16.50 -0.99 -2.71
CA SER A 390 17.37 0.20 -2.87
C SER A 390 17.87 0.41 -4.29
N VAL A 391 17.79 -0.62 -5.14
CA VAL A 391 18.17 -0.56 -6.56
C VAL A 391 16.96 -0.76 -7.48
N LYS A 392 17.09 -0.30 -8.73
CA LYS A 392 16.06 -0.50 -9.76
C LYS A 392 16.13 -1.94 -10.31
N ALA A 393 15.63 -2.88 -9.55
CA ALA A 393 15.55 -4.28 -9.93
C ALA A 393 14.15 -4.84 -9.66
N PRO A 394 13.22 -4.77 -10.62
CA PRO A 394 11.89 -5.37 -10.47
C PRO A 394 12.02 -6.90 -10.43
N LEU A 395 11.25 -7.53 -9.54
CA LEU A 395 11.30 -8.95 -9.27
C LEU A 395 9.94 -9.62 -9.55
N ASN A 396 9.98 -10.87 -9.99
CA ASN A 396 8.81 -11.74 -10.03
C ASN A 396 8.91 -12.77 -8.90
N ILE A 397 8.16 -12.51 -7.82
CA ILE A 397 8.03 -13.42 -6.68
C ILE A 397 6.78 -14.32 -6.77
N GLY A 398 6.04 -14.26 -7.90
CA GLY A 398 4.86 -15.09 -8.16
C GLY A 398 3.52 -14.44 -7.82
N ILE A 399 3.46 -13.16 -7.38
CA ILE A 399 2.19 -12.49 -7.03
C ILE A 399 1.26 -12.23 -8.22
N ALA A 400 1.78 -12.24 -9.43
CA ALA A 400 0.99 -12.12 -10.66
C ALA A 400 0.60 -13.48 -11.26
N ASN A 401 1.08 -14.60 -10.73
CA ASN A 401 0.81 -15.92 -11.27
C ASN A 401 -0.69 -16.26 -11.20
N ALA A 402 -1.16 -16.98 -12.22
CA ALA A 402 -2.54 -17.44 -12.32
C ALA A 402 -2.59 -18.91 -12.76
N GLY A 403 -3.81 -19.49 -12.82
CA GLY A 403 -4.00 -20.89 -13.20
C GLY A 403 -3.37 -21.85 -12.17
N PRO A 404 -2.74 -22.96 -12.61
CA PRO A 404 -2.20 -23.97 -11.70
C PRO A 404 -1.06 -23.46 -10.80
N ASN A 405 -0.45 -22.32 -11.16
CA ASN A 405 0.64 -21.68 -10.40
C ASN A 405 0.16 -20.51 -9.55
N SER A 406 -1.15 -20.30 -9.42
CA SER A 406 -1.72 -19.25 -8.58
C SER A 406 -1.39 -19.50 -7.11
N PRO A 407 -0.84 -18.51 -6.37
CA PRO A 407 -0.58 -18.67 -4.95
C PRO A 407 -1.88 -18.90 -4.16
N PRO A 408 -2.00 -19.97 -3.35
CA PRO A 408 -3.24 -20.27 -2.64
C PRO A 408 -3.69 -19.21 -1.64
N ALA A 409 -2.74 -18.46 -1.08
CA ALA A 409 -3.01 -17.38 -0.13
C ALA A 409 -3.53 -16.10 -0.77
N LEU A 410 -3.59 -16.02 -2.11
CA LEU A 410 -3.95 -14.79 -2.83
C LEU A 410 -5.28 -14.92 -3.55
N ASP A 411 -6.15 -13.94 -3.38
CA ASP A 411 -7.41 -13.81 -4.11
C ASP A 411 -7.21 -13.03 -5.43
N ILE A 412 -7.12 -13.77 -6.53
CA ILE A 412 -7.07 -13.21 -7.89
C ILE A 412 -8.44 -13.16 -8.58
N SER A 413 -9.53 -13.43 -7.86
CA SER A 413 -10.88 -13.39 -8.42
C SER A 413 -11.20 -12.01 -9.02
N GLY A 414 -11.90 -12.02 -10.15
CA GLY A 414 -12.25 -10.80 -10.88
C GLY A 414 -11.10 -10.16 -11.67
N LEU A 415 -9.86 -10.67 -11.60
CA LEU A 415 -8.78 -10.19 -12.45
C LEU A 415 -8.78 -10.91 -13.80
N PRO A 416 -8.44 -10.23 -14.91
CA PRO A 416 -8.19 -10.90 -16.17
C PRO A 416 -6.97 -11.80 -16.06
N VAL A 417 -6.95 -12.85 -16.87
CA VAL A 417 -5.83 -13.80 -16.94
C VAL A 417 -5.31 -13.83 -18.36
N PHE A 418 -4.01 -13.68 -18.50
CA PHE A 418 -3.31 -13.67 -19.76
C PHE A 418 -2.35 -14.86 -19.85
N MET A 419 -2.17 -15.40 -21.03
CA MET A 419 -1.08 -16.31 -21.35
C MET A 419 -0.10 -15.59 -22.27
N LEU A 420 1.17 -15.56 -21.87
CA LEU A 420 2.27 -15.04 -22.66
C LEU A 420 3.10 -16.23 -23.12
N SER A 421 3.11 -16.47 -24.44
CA SER A 421 3.88 -17.54 -25.06
C SER A 421 5.15 -16.97 -25.70
N CYS A 422 6.30 -17.36 -25.19
CA CYS A 422 7.61 -16.87 -25.64
C CYS A 422 7.98 -17.47 -27.00
N THR A 423 8.12 -16.62 -28.00
CA THR A 423 8.40 -16.98 -29.40
C THR A 423 9.84 -16.71 -29.83
N SER A 424 10.57 -15.95 -29.06
CA SER A 424 11.99 -15.64 -29.27
C SER A 424 12.71 -15.39 -27.94
N GLY A 425 14.03 -15.22 -28.00
CA GLY A 425 14.86 -14.97 -26.82
C GLY A 425 15.18 -16.23 -26.02
N PRO A 426 15.78 -16.05 -24.81
CA PRO A 426 16.28 -17.18 -23.99
C PRO A 426 15.18 -18.11 -23.46
N LEU A 427 13.94 -17.65 -23.40
CA LEU A 427 12.79 -18.42 -22.87
C LEU A 427 11.87 -18.94 -23.97
N THR A 428 12.35 -19.02 -25.22
CA THR A 428 11.58 -19.52 -26.37
C THR A 428 10.94 -20.87 -26.06
N GLY A 429 9.64 -21.00 -26.36
CA GLY A 429 8.84 -22.21 -26.13
C GLY A 429 8.22 -22.30 -24.73
N GLN A 430 8.56 -21.43 -23.81
CA GLN A 430 7.88 -21.35 -22.50
C GLN A 430 6.62 -20.50 -22.58
N SER A 431 5.66 -20.80 -21.71
CA SER A 431 4.42 -20.02 -21.55
C SER A 431 4.20 -19.67 -20.08
N PHE A 432 3.69 -18.48 -19.84
CA PHE A 432 3.41 -17.95 -18.50
C PHE A 432 1.95 -17.52 -18.43
N VAL A 433 1.27 -17.95 -17.38
CA VAL A 433 -0.13 -17.57 -17.11
C VAL A 433 -0.15 -16.60 -15.95
N VAL A 434 -0.58 -15.36 -16.17
CA VAL A 434 -0.48 -14.25 -15.21
C VAL A 434 -1.70 -13.34 -15.25
N THR A 435 -1.99 -12.68 -14.13
CA THR A 435 -3.00 -11.61 -14.06
C THR A 435 -2.45 -10.26 -14.52
N ASP A 436 -1.14 -10.11 -14.52
CA ASP A 436 -0.43 -8.89 -14.93
C ASP A 436 0.92 -9.28 -15.55
N PRO A 437 1.18 -8.95 -16.81
CA PRO A 437 2.47 -9.18 -17.44
C PRO A 437 3.64 -8.36 -16.82
N GLY A 438 3.35 -7.39 -15.97
CA GLY A 438 4.36 -6.58 -15.28
C GLY A 438 5.22 -5.78 -16.25
N ARG A 439 6.54 -5.76 -15.98
CA ARG A 439 7.52 -5.04 -16.79
C ARG A 439 7.64 -5.54 -18.24
N ALA A 440 7.18 -6.75 -18.55
CA ALA A 440 7.19 -7.25 -19.92
C ALA A 440 6.41 -6.37 -20.90
N LEU A 441 5.34 -5.69 -20.44
CA LEU A 441 4.62 -4.71 -21.26
C LEU A 441 5.42 -3.43 -21.55
N ILE A 442 6.56 -3.24 -20.92
CA ILE A 442 7.47 -2.10 -21.14
C ILE A 442 8.68 -2.51 -21.96
N SER A 443 9.28 -3.66 -21.62
CA SER A 443 10.52 -4.11 -22.22
C SER A 443 10.34 -5.00 -23.46
N GLY A 444 9.18 -5.63 -23.63
CA GLY A 444 8.95 -6.66 -24.65
C GLY A 444 9.63 -8.00 -24.38
N LYS A 445 10.27 -8.17 -23.20
CA LYS A 445 11.09 -9.35 -22.91
C LYS A 445 10.35 -10.40 -22.09
N CYS A 446 10.47 -11.66 -22.48
CA CYS A 446 9.93 -12.80 -21.72
C CYS A 446 10.49 -12.86 -20.28
N ALA A 447 11.75 -12.56 -20.10
CA ALA A 447 12.40 -12.56 -18.80
C ALA A 447 11.79 -11.54 -17.81
N ASP A 448 11.03 -10.56 -18.29
CA ASP A 448 10.39 -9.53 -17.46
C ASP A 448 8.91 -9.80 -17.15
N ILE A 449 8.38 -10.95 -17.56
CA ILE A 449 6.98 -11.32 -17.28
C ILE A 449 6.74 -11.40 -15.77
N GLY A 450 5.69 -10.69 -15.30
CA GLY A 450 5.28 -10.66 -13.90
C GLY A 450 6.22 -9.91 -12.96
N LYS A 451 7.28 -9.25 -13.46
CA LYS A 451 8.19 -8.46 -12.62
C LYS A 451 7.57 -7.12 -12.25
N VAL A 452 7.61 -6.82 -10.94
CA VAL A 452 7.20 -5.53 -10.36
C VAL A 452 8.24 -5.04 -9.35
N LYS A 453 8.27 -3.72 -9.08
CA LYS A 453 9.19 -3.15 -8.09
C LYS A 453 8.80 -3.52 -6.66
N GLY A 454 9.79 -3.61 -5.76
CA GLY A 454 9.58 -3.67 -4.32
C GLY A 454 8.99 -2.34 -3.80
N PRO A 455 7.83 -2.33 -3.14
CA PRO A 455 7.22 -1.12 -2.62
C PRO A 455 7.89 -0.69 -1.30
N ILE A 456 7.71 0.59 -0.94
CA ILE A 456 8.00 1.12 0.39
C ILE A 456 7.04 0.49 1.39
N LEU A 457 7.55 -0.01 2.53
CA LEU A 457 6.78 -0.68 3.57
C LEU A 457 6.27 0.25 4.68
N ARG A 458 6.18 1.58 4.43
CA ARG A 458 5.67 2.54 5.41
C ARG A 458 4.21 2.88 5.16
N GLY A 459 3.43 3.08 6.23
CA GLY A 459 2.00 3.38 6.17
C GLY A 459 1.14 2.20 5.70
N LEU A 460 1.52 0.97 6.02
CA LEU A 460 0.82 -0.23 5.54
C LEU A 460 -0.60 -0.35 6.10
N ALA A 461 -0.82 -0.02 7.37
CA ALA A 461 -2.11 -0.18 8.04
C ALA A 461 -3.27 0.53 7.32
N ALA A 462 -2.99 1.68 6.71
CA ALA A 462 -3.99 2.50 6.01
C ALA A 462 -4.28 2.06 4.56
N ARG A 463 -3.55 1.08 4.01
CA ARG A 463 -3.52 0.83 2.56
C ARG A 463 -4.02 -0.54 2.11
N ALA A 464 -4.77 -1.24 2.95
CA ALA A 464 -5.39 -2.50 2.51
C ALA A 464 -6.30 -2.29 1.28
N PRO A 465 -6.43 -3.30 0.38
CA PRO A 465 -5.70 -4.55 0.29
C PRO A 465 -4.29 -4.39 -0.30
N TYR A 466 -3.49 -5.46 -0.26
CA TYR A 466 -2.05 -5.42 -0.54
C TYR A 466 -1.68 -6.06 -1.87
N PHE A 467 -0.38 -5.94 -2.22
CA PHE A 467 0.23 -6.21 -3.52
C PHE A 467 -0.26 -5.26 -4.62
N HIS A 468 0.41 -5.32 -5.77
CA HIS A 468 0.10 -4.44 -6.90
C HIS A 468 -1.32 -4.65 -7.46
N ASN A 469 -1.85 -5.87 -7.33
CA ASN A 469 -3.14 -6.31 -7.86
C ASN A 469 -4.21 -6.49 -6.75
N GLY A 470 -3.95 -6.06 -5.52
CA GLY A 470 -4.91 -6.14 -4.41
C GLY A 470 -5.29 -7.57 -4.01
N SER A 471 -4.44 -8.57 -4.29
CA SER A 471 -4.77 -9.98 -4.10
C SER A 471 -4.65 -10.47 -2.65
N ALA A 472 -4.06 -9.70 -1.75
CA ALA A 472 -4.03 -9.97 -0.32
C ALA A 472 -4.94 -8.96 0.41
N ALA A 473 -6.01 -9.42 1.03
CA ALA A 473 -6.98 -8.55 1.70
C ALA A 473 -6.41 -7.95 3.00
N THR A 474 -5.57 -8.70 3.69
CA THR A 474 -5.01 -8.34 5.01
C THR A 474 -3.49 -8.51 5.03
N LEU A 475 -2.83 -7.93 6.06
CA LEU A 475 -1.40 -8.19 6.29
C LEU A 475 -1.13 -9.65 6.67
N LEU A 476 -2.10 -10.36 7.24
CA LEU A 476 -1.95 -11.78 7.49
C LEU A 476 -1.87 -12.57 6.18
N ASP A 477 -2.68 -12.23 5.17
CA ASP A 477 -2.61 -12.88 3.85
C ASP A 477 -1.26 -12.60 3.18
N VAL A 478 -0.68 -11.40 3.36
CA VAL A 478 0.68 -11.09 2.92
C VAL A 478 1.70 -12.01 3.59
N VAL A 479 1.64 -12.15 4.92
CA VAL A 479 2.55 -13.01 5.69
C VAL A 479 2.37 -14.48 5.29
N GLU A 480 1.13 -14.94 5.09
CA GLU A 480 0.84 -16.31 4.65
C GLU A 480 1.34 -16.58 3.23
N PHE A 481 1.23 -15.60 2.32
CA PHE A 481 1.84 -15.72 1.00
C PHE A 481 3.35 -15.98 1.10
N TYR A 482 4.08 -15.16 1.85
CA TYR A 482 5.54 -15.35 2.02
C TYR A 482 5.87 -16.66 2.75
N ASN A 483 5.09 -17.02 3.78
CA ASN A 483 5.25 -18.25 4.53
C ASN A 483 5.12 -19.49 3.62
N GLN A 484 4.11 -19.53 2.77
CA GLN A 484 3.90 -20.62 1.80
C GLN A 484 4.90 -20.58 0.65
N ARG A 485 5.14 -19.37 0.07
CA ARG A 485 6.00 -19.17 -1.11
C ARG A 485 7.43 -19.63 -0.89
N PHE A 486 7.94 -19.42 0.30
CA PHE A 486 9.33 -19.72 0.67
C PHE A 486 9.45 -20.84 1.73
N ASN A 487 8.34 -21.48 2.09
CA ASN A 487 8.28 -22.56 3.07
C ASN A 487 8.96 -22.19 4.41
N LEU A 488 8.55 -21.05 4.99
CA LEU A 488 9.21 -20.48 6.17
C LEU A 488 8.87 -21.23 7.47
N GLY A 489 7.71 -21.91 7.50
CA GLY A 489 7.28 -22.69 8.67
C GLY A 489 6.95 -21.85 9.90
N PHE A 490 6.51 -20.60 9.72
CA PHE A 490 6.15 -19.73 10.83
C PHE A 490 4.98 -20.28 11.64
N THR A 491 5.15 -20.27 12.96
CA THR A 491 4.05 -20.53 13.91
C THR A 491 3.01 -19.40 13.84
N ASP A 492 1.79 -19.64 14.33
CA ASP A 492 0.75 -18.61 14.37
C ASP A 492 1.17 -17.40 15.22
N GLN A 493 1.95 -17.63 16.30
CA GLN A 493 2.50 -16.53 17.10
C GLN A 493 3.49 -15.69 16.29
N GLN A 494 4.40 -16.30 15.55
CA GLN A 494 5.36 -15.57 14.70
C GLN A 494 4.65 -14.77 13.60
N LYS A 495 3.63 -15.34 12.98
CA LYS A 495 2.79 -14.63 11.99
C LYS A 495 2.08 -13.45 12.63
N SER A 496 1.51 -13.63 13.82
CA SER A 496 0.83 -12.56 14.56
C SER A 496 1.80 -11.43 14.96
N ASP A 497 2.99 -11.77 15.48
CA ASP A 497 4.02 -10.79 15.85
C ASP A 497 4.51 -10.01 14.61
N LEU A 498 4.74 -10.69 13.47
CA LEU A 498 5.13 -10.04 12.22
C LEU A 498 4.02 -9.09 11.71
N VAL A 499 2.74 -9.49 11.78
CA VAL A 499 1.61 -8.63 11.45
C VAL A 499 1.54 -7.41 12.38
N ALA A 500 1.77 -7.60 13.70
CA ALA A 500 1.81 -6.50 14.66
C ALA A 500 2.90 -5.48 14.28
N PHE A 501 4.10 -5.95 13.91
CA PHE A 501 5.18 -5.08 13.43
C PHE A 501 4.80 -4.36 12.11
N LEU A 502 4.31 -5.07 11.11
CA LEU A 502 3.97 -4.47 9.82
C LEU A 502 2.90 -3.38 9.92
N LYS A 503 1.99 -3.46 10.89
CA LYS A 503 1.00 -2.42 11.17
C LYS A 503 1.60 -1.12 11.70
N THR A 504 2.78 -1.18 12.31
CA THR A 504 3.46 -0.03 12.92
C THR A 504 4.40 0.71 11.95
N LEU A 505 4.54 0.22 10.73
CA LEU A 505 5.34 0.84 9.68
C LEU A 505 4.52 1.93 8.96
#